data_e0a79f2e0f6b8d240c1d55cb17784a43
#
_entry.id   e0a79f2e0f6b8d240c1d55cb17784a43
#
_cell.length_a   1.000
_cell.length_b   1.000
_cell.length_c   1.000
_cell.angle_alpha   90.00
_cell.angle_beta   90.00
_cell.angle_gamma   90.00
#
_symmetry.space_group_name_H-M   'P 1'
#
loop_
_entity.id
_entity.type
_entity.pdbx_description
1 polymer ?
#
loop_
_entity_poly.entity_id
_entity_poly.type
_entity_poly.pdbx_seq_one_letter_code
_entity_poly.pdbx_strand_id
1 'polypeptide(L)'
;MMEALIVVDIQEGLINLGPANKENYIKKVKETISSFEEAGRDIIYIRHTESEGFLSEGDQSWLIYHELSPRPQDKIFNKNFNSIFKKTDVKAYLDNKGIKSYTMVGMQAEFC
;
A
#
# COMPACT_ATOMS: atom_id res chain seq x y z
N MET A 1 4.84 -10.42 -19.16
CA MET A 1 5.14 -9.06 -18.68
C MET A 1 4.88 -8.98 -17.18
N MET A 2 5.83 -8.46 -16.46
CA MET A 2 5.69 -8.32 -15.00
C MET A 2 4.95 -7.03 -14.66
N GLU A 3 3.96 -7.16 -13.82
CA GLU A 3 3.17 -6.04 -13.33
C GLU A 3 3.05 -6.19 -11.81
N ALA A 4 2.98 -5.07 -11.10
CA ALA A 4 2.81 -5.08 -9.66
C ALA A 4 1.58 -4.31 -9.25
N LEU A 5 1.06 -4.63 -8.08
CA LEU A 5 0.04 -3.85 -7.41
C LEU A 5 0.70 -3.07 -6.29
N ILE A 6 0.47 -1.78 -6.24
CA ILE A 6 0.98 -0.93 -5.16
C ILE A 6 -0.21 -0.46 -4.34
N VAL A 7 -0.23 -0.89 -3.07
CA VAL A 7 -1.32 -0.59 -2.14
C VAL A 7 -0.85 0.55 -1.24
N VAL A 8 -1.50 1.71 -1.34
CA VAL A 8 -1.02 2.96 -0.75
C VAL A 8 -1.90 3.41 0.41
N ASP A 9 -1.28 3.55 1.59
CA ASP A 9 -1.91 4.19 2.76
C ASP A 9 -3.21 3.53 3.24
N ILE A 10 -3.34 2.22 3.07
CA ILE A 10 -4.48 1.49 3.65
C ILE A 10 -4.06 1.07 5.07
N GLN A 11 -4.14 2.03 5.98
CA GLN A 11 -3.69 1.89 7.37
C GLN A 11 -4.86 2.06 8.31
N GLU A 12 -4.74 1.46 9.51
CA GLU A 12 -5.84 1.41 10.47
C GLU A 12 -6.46 2.78 10.75
N GLY A 13 -5.61 3.77 11.05
CA GLY A 13 -6.11 5.10 11.37
C GLY A 13 -6.79 5.79 10.21
N LEU A 14 -6.23 5.66 9.02
CA LEU A 14 -6.79 6.33 7.85
C LEU A 14 -8.12 5.71 7.42
N ILE A 15 -8.24 4.40 7.52
CA ILE A 15 -9.48 3.72 7.17
C ILE A 15 -10.57 4.05 8.20
N ASN A 16 -10.19 4.19 9.47
CA ASN A 16 -11.17 4.52 10.50
C ASN A 16 -11.70 5.96 10.39
N LEU A 17 -10.94 6.86 9.78
CA LEU A 17 -11.38 8.24 9.57
C LEU A 17 -12.29 8.41 8.35
N GLY A 18 -12.34 7.48 7.48
CA GLY A 18 -13.09 7.49 6.23
C GLY A 18 -12.38 6.58 5.35
N PRO A 19 -12.83 6.09 4.24
CA PRO A 19 -13.78 6.66 3.28
C PRO A 19 -15.24 6.48 3.69
N ALA A 20 -16.13 7.19 3.00
CA ALA A 20 -17.54 7.23 3.33
C ALA A 20 -18.22 5.86 3.27
N ASN A 21 -17.76 4.98 2.39
CA ASN A 21 -18.31 3.65 2.23
C ASN A 21 -17.22 2.62 2.50
N LYS A 22 -16.76 2.59 3.74
CA LYS A 22 -15.60 1.83 4.13
C LYS A 22 -15.66 0.36 3.76
N GLU A 23 -16.78 -0.31 4.06
CA GLU A 23 -16.88 -1.74 3.82
C GLU A 23 -16.76 -2.07 2.33
N ASN A 24 -17.42 -1.32 1.48
CA ASN A 24 -17.36 -1.54 0.05
C ASN A 24 -15.98 -1.20 -0.51
N TYR A 25 -15.38 -0.14 0.02
CA TYR A 25 -14.04 0.29 -0.38
C TYR A 25 -13.02 -0.82 -0.09
N ILE A 26 -13.04 -1.35 1.13
CA ILE A 26 -12.12 -2.42 1.54
C ILE A 26 -12.38 -3.69 0.75
N LYS A 27 -13.64 -4.00 0.48
CA LYS A 27 -13.98 -5.16 -0.33
C LYS A 27 -13.33 -5.09 -1.70
N LYS A 28 -13.40 -3.93 -2.35
CA LYS A 28 -12.81 -3.75 -3.68
C LYS A 28 -11.29 -3.84 -3.63
N VAL A 29 -10.67 -3.28 -2.60
CA VAL A 29 -9.22 -3.38 -2.43
C VAL A 29 -8.81 -4.83 -2.27
N LYS A 30 -9.52 -5.58 -1.44
CA LYS A 30 -9.23 -7.00 -1.23
C LYS A 30 -9.41 -7.82 -2.50
N GLU A 31 -10.44 -7.52 -3.28
CA GLU A 31 -10.66 -8.22 -4.55
C GLU A 31 -9.51 -7.97 -5.52
N THR A 32 -9.03 -6.72 -5.58
CA THR A 32 -7.91 -6.38 -6.44
C THR A 32 -6.63 -7.10 -5.98
N ILE A 33 -6.37 -7.11 -4.68
CA ILE A 33 -5.22 -7.83 -4.15
C ILE A 33 -5.29 -9.31 -4.49
N SER A 34 -6.44 -9.94 -4.28
CA SER A 34 -6.61 -11.36 -4.59
C SER A 34 -6.37 -11.65 -6.07
N SER A 35 -6.84 -10.77 -6.95
CA SER A 35 -6.64 -10.93 -8.39
C SER A 35 -5.16 -10.94 -8.74
N PHE A 36 -4.37 -10.04 -8.15
CA PHE A 36 -2.95 -9.99 -8.41
C PHE A 36 -2.23 -11.19 -7.80
N GLU A 37 -2.65 -11.62 -6.60
CA GLU A 37 -2.06 -12.81 -5.96
C GLU A 37 -2.29 -14.05 -6.80
N GLU A 38 -3.50 -14.23 -7.30
CA GLU A 38 -3.84 -15.39 -8.12
C GLU A 38 -3.07 -15.41 -9.44
N ALA A 39 -2.75 -14.22 -9.95
CA ALA A 39 -1.98 -14.10 -11.18
C ALA A 39 -0.47 -14.25 -10.95
N GLY A 40 -0.05 -14.45 -9.70
CA GLY A 40 1.36 -14.60 -9.37
C GLY A 40 2.15 -13.30 -9.44
N ARG A 41 1.48 -12.16 -9.30
CA ARG A 41 2.14 -10.86 -9.43
C ARG A 41 2.59 -10.33 -8.08
N ASP A 42 3.55 -9.40 -8.12
CA ASP A 42 4.08 -8.80 -6.90
C ASP A 42 3.10 -7.79 -6.31
N ILE A 43 3.03 -7.76 -4.98
CA ILE A 43 2.22 -6.78 -4.25
C ILE A 43 3.15 -6.01 -3.32
N ILE A 44 3.06 -4.70 -3.39
CA ILE A 44 3.88 -3.78 -2.62
C ILE A 44 2.95 -2.92 -1.78
N TYR A 45 3.20 -2.86 -0.48
CA TYR A 45 2.42 -2.03 0.43
C TYR A 45 3.24 -0.82 0.82
N ILE A 46 2.64 0.36 0.76
CA ILE A 46 3.27 1.61 1.15
C ILE A 46 2.54 2.15 2.37
N ARG A 47 3.29 2.39 3.45
CA ARG A 47 2.74 3.00 4.68
C ARG A 47 3.26 4.42 4.79
N HIS A 48 2.35 5.37 4.97
CA HIS A 48 2.74 6.72 5.30
C HIS A 48 3.22 6.73 6.76
N THR A 49 4.38 7.31 7.00
CA THR A 49 4.99 7.29 8.33
C THR A 49 5.37 8.71 8.72
N GLU A 50 4.92 9.14 9.90
CA GLU A 50 5.24 10.45 10.45
C GLU A 50 6.25 10.28 11.58
N SER A 51 7.09 11.31 11.79
CA SER A 51 8.08 11.24 12.87
C SER A 51 7.42 11.25 14.24
N GLU A 52 6.27 11.88 14.33
CA GLU A 52 5.45 11.88 15.54
C GLU A 52 4.01 12.15 15.16
N GLY A 53 3.07 11.82 16.04
CA GLY A 53 1.67 12.07 15.78
C GLY A 53 0.92 10.81 15.40
N PHE A 54 -0.15 11.00 14.62
CA PHE A 54 -1.14 9.97 14.35
C PHE A 54 -0.59 8.73 13.64
N LEU A 55 0.30 8.91 12.67
CA LEU A 55 0.84 7.81 11.87
C LEU A 55 2.32 7.55 12.20
N SER A 56 2.66 7.58 13.49
CA SER A 56 4.02 7.29 13.92
C SER A 56 4.29 5.79 13.90
N GLU A 57 5.51 5.44 13.53
CA GLU A 57 5.90 4.04 13.44
C GLU A 57 5.62 3.30 14.73
N GLY A 58 4.94 2.16 14.61
CA GLY A 58 4.59 1.32 15.75
C GLY A 58 3.24 1.62 16.37
N ASP A 59 2.62 2.77 16.06
CA ASP A 59 1.30 3.08 16.59
C ASP A 59 0.23 2.23 15.90
N GLN A 60 -0.88 1.99 16.61
CA GLN A 60 -1.98 1.21 16.07
C GLN A 60 -2.51 1.82 14.77
N SER A 61 -2.65 3.13 14.73
CA SER A 61 -3.17 3.83 13.54
C SER A 61 -2.26 3.71 12.33
N TRP A 62 -0.97 3.47 12.53
CA TRP A 62 0.04 3.35 11.48
C TRP A 62 0.00 1.99 10.79
N LEU A 63 -0.46 0.94 11.47
CA LEU A 63 -0.42 -0.41 10.94
C LEU A 63 -1.25 -0.57 9.68
N ILE A 64 -0.84 -1.47 8.79
CA ILE A 64 -1.63 -1.82 7.62
C ILE A 64 -2.97 -2.37 8.11
N TYR A 65 -4.05 -1.96 7.44
CA TYR A 65 -5.40 -2.36 7.84
C TYR A 65 -5.47 -3.88 7.97
N HIS A 66 -5.99 -4.34 9.09
CA HIS A 66 -5.90 -5.75 9.49
C HIS A 66 -6.50 -6.73 8.47
N GLU A 67 -7.49 -6.30 7.69
CA GLU A 67 -8.12 -7.20 6.72
C GLU A 67 -7.28 -7.48 5.49
N LEU A 68 -6.19 -6.72 5.27
CA LEU A 68 -5.38 -6.91 4.06
C LEU A 68 -4.39 -8.06 4.18
N SER A 69 -3.88 -8.33 5.36
CA SER A 69 -3.00 -9.46 5.67
C SER A 69 -1.87 -9.67 4.64
N PRO A 70 -0.88 -8.78 4.58
CA PRO A 70 0.25 -8.97 3.66
C PRO A 70 0.93 -10.32 3.85
N ARG A 71 1.34 -10.92 2.74
CA ARG A 71 2.04 -12.20 2.76
C ARG A 71 3.52 -11.99 3.09
N PRO A 72 4.26 -13.02 3.58
CA PRO A 72 5.69 -12.86 3.86
C PRO A 72 6.51 -12.38 2.66
N GLN A 73 6.12 -12.75 1.44
CA GLN A 73 6.85 -12.34 0.25
C GLN A 73 6.48 -10.92 -0.22
N ASP A 74 5.39 -10.36 0.28
CA ASP A 74 4.99 -9.00 -0.10
C ASP A 74 5.94 -7.99 0.53
N LYS A 75 6.25 -6.92 -0.20
CA LYS A 75 7.13 -5.87 0.28
C LYS A 75 6.33 -4.75 0.93
N ILE A 76 6.87 -4.21 2.02
CA ILE A 76 6.27 -3.08 2.72
C ILE A 76 7.32 -1.99 2.81
N PHE A 77 6.99 -0.81 2.29
CA PHE A 77 7.86 0.36 2.36
C PHE A 77 7.18 1.46 3.16
N ASN A 78 7.98 2.23 3.90
CA ASN A 78 7.49 3.39 4.62
C ASN A 78 7.86 4.64 3.84
N LYS A 79 6.93 5.60 3.74
CA LYS A 79 7.22 6.88 3.09
C LYS A 79 6.92 8.02 4.05
N ASN A 80 7.71 9.09 3.93
CA ASN A 80 7.54 10.29 4.73
C ASN A 80 6.99 11.46 3.93
N PHE A 81 6.72 11.23 2.63
CA PHE A 81 6.24 12.25 1.70
C PHE A 81 5.06 11.69 0.94
N ASN A 82 4.29 12.58 0.29
CA ASN A 82 3.13 12.14 -0.48
C ASN A 82 3.48 11.31 -1.70
N SER A 83 4.69 11.45 -2.24
CA SER A 83 5.11 10.65 -3.38
C SER A 83 5.80 9.37 -2.92
N ILE A 84 5.37 8.22 -3.45
CA ILE A 84 5.98 6.94 -3.12
C ILE A 84 7.41 6.81 -3.67
N PHE A 85 7.78 7.65 -4.63
CA PHE A 85 9.09 7.58 -5.24
C PHE A 85 10.11 8.54 -4.62
N LYS A 86 9.68 9.34 -3.64
CA LYS A 86 10.59 10.28 -2.95
C LYS A 86 11.14 9.61 -1.70
N LYS A 87 12.48 9.50 -1.64
CA LYS A 87 13.20 8.97 -0.47
C LYS A 87 12.68 7.59 -0.04
N THR A 88 12.30 6.77 -1.02
CA THR A 88 11.93 5.39 -0.79
C THR A 88 12.70 4.51 -1.77
N ASP A 89 12.70 3.22 -1.50
CA ASP A 89 13.38 2.26 -2.35
C ASP A 89 12.45 1.57 -3.35
N VAL A 90 11.23 2.10 -3.50
CA VAL A 90 10.22 1.44 -4.34
C VAL A 90 10.68 1.37 -5.80
N LYS A 91 11.19 2.50 -6.32
CA LYS A 91 11.63 2.52 -7.71
C LYS A 91 12.76 1.52 -7.95
N ALA A 92 13.73 1.47 -7.04
CA ALA A 92 14.83 0.52 -7.16
C ALA A 92 14.33 -0.92 -7.12
N TYR A 93 13.36 -1.20 -6.25
CA TYR A 93 12.77 -2.52 -6.15
C TYR A 93 12.10 -2.92 -7.47
N LEU A 94 11.29 -2.00 -8.02
CA LEU A 94 10.61 -2.27 -9.30
C LEU A 94 11.62 -2.52 -10.43
N ASP A 95 12.65 -1.68 -10.50
CA ASP A 95 13.66 -1.83 -11.54
C ASP A 95 14.43 -3.15 -11.42
N ASN A 96 14.80 -3.52 -10.19
CA ASN A 96 15.55 -4.76 -9.95
C ASN A 96 14.72 -6.00 -10.27
N LYS A 97 13.42 -5.94 -10.08
CA LYS A 97 12.53 -7.06 -10.38
C LYS A 97 12.11 -7.10 -11.86
N GLY A 98 12.49 -6.08 -12.64
CA GLY A 98 12.07 -6.02 -14.03
C GLY A 98 10.61 -5.67 -14.21
N ILE A 99 9.99 -5.03 -13.23
CA ILE A 99 8.59 -4.64 -13.28
C ILE A 99 8.45 -3.38 -14.13
N LYS A 100 7.68 -3.48 -15.22
CA LYS A 100 7.54 -2.39 -16.19
C LYS A 100 6.27 -1.59 -16.00
N SER A 101 5.28 -2.15 -15.32
CA SER A 101 4.01 -1.46 -15.11
C SER A 101 3.47 -1.81 -13.74
N TYR A 102 2.58 -0.96 -13.23
CA TYR A 102 1.94 -1.20 -11.95
C TYR A 102 0.57 -0.56 -11.91
N THR A 103 -0.26 -1.06 -11.01
CA THR A 103 -1.56 -0.50 -10.70
C THR A 103 -1.50 0.00 -9.26
N MET A 104 -2.05 1.17 -9.00
CA MET A 104 -2.11 1.71 -7.64
C MET A 104 -3.53 1.67 -7.12
N VAL A 105 -3.68 1.25 -5.87
CA VAL A 105 -4.96 1.35 -5.15
C VAL A 105 -4.67 1.90 -3.76
N GLY A 106 -5.65 2.56 -3.18
CA GLY A 106 -5.53 3.00 -1.80
C GLY A 106 -5.93 4.43 -1.59
N MET A 107 -5.79 4.86 -0.34
CA MET A 107 -6.08 6.22 0.07
C MET A 107 -5.04 7.16 -0.54
N GLN A 108 -5.51 8.27 -1.11
CA GLN A 108 -4.62 9.29 -1.66
C GLN A 108 -3.70 8.80 -2.78
N ALA A 109 -4.08 7.71 -3.48
CA ALA A 109 -3.24 7.17 -4.54
C ALA A 109 -2.98 8.19 -5.65
N GLU A 110 -3.94 9.09 -5.90
CA GLU A 110 -3.80 10.11 -6.93
C GLU A 110 -2.74 11.17 -6.61
N PHE A 111 -2.28 11.22 -5.37
CA PHE A 111 -1.23 12.16 -4.98
C PHE A 111 0.16 11.53 -4.99
N CYS A 112 0.24 10.29 -5.36
CA CYS A 112 1.50 9.56 -5.43
C CYS A 112 1.91 9.35 -6.90
#